data_27cff712b53e007379b35c727cdb4602
#
_entry.id   27cff712b53e007379b35c727cdb4602
#
_cell.length_a   1.000
_cell.length_b   1.000
_cell.length_c   1.000
_cell.angle_alpha   90.00
_cell.angle_beta   90.00
_cell.angle_gamma   90.00
#
_symmetry.space_group_name_H-M   'P 1'
#
loop_
_entity.id
_entity.type
_entity.pdbx_description
1 polymer ?
#
loop_
_entity_poly.entity_id
_entity_poly.type
_entity_poly.pdbx_seq_one_letter_code
_entity_poly.pdbx_strand_id
1 'polypeptide(L)'
;MKFDCSIDELVEAYDDLTVSEALSRGAFLGYSGFAIRFLELAREEKDGVKKCLYNELMELCSVHLRDDGKRSEYQIIHKDFRASDPLRISLWQRLVVKVSNQLLRARLADLVWEYGDRIDRKQEYALMAIDGYCSMPYDLHRWHAGGRECWYRAARLAKSLRRVGAEALKKFAKDVEDLILRRNPITLQEVSDLVQLILDCKLPGIDLAAVRKRMEGALKDRGDANYLVYAKAQERLATLYEQSGDRRSAVAVLVSKADEFMRTGSKILADNGDRRLAGARYEDAERVLVKIPPAFRKEFSVRKKIEECRRKSRDGYKWWGENLQVVKSDPIDISGEIKNARAFVAGQLCERAVFRFASLFKVDAAALEKETRSYMSSSLLALIASRTILSEDGRAERTLPAYDPRNPDSKESRLRLDAELISVFYANEIKLAVKSRLHPAYEVMRGEHAIAYSAFVDLCRQSSFIPDNRVLSCARGLHYGWQGDFDTAAKLLIPQVENIVRLRVQEDGGETRHRDVGTSTEVEKGLSWLVENCERETSKAFGADVGRELKWLFGGAPYMNLRNHYAHGFANDVALDAFAICAFYVWWFFLAQVVSRFNGK
;
A
#
# COMPACT_ATOMS: atom_id res chain seq x y z
N MET A 1 -26.64 -12.11 19.14
CA MET A 1 -27.38 -11.01 19.82
C MET A 1 -28.73 -11.57 20.22
N LYS A 2 -29.14 -11.45 21.46
CA LYS A 2 -30.55 -11.71 21.81
C LYS A 2 -31.27 -10.40 21.57
N PHE A 3 -32.26 -10.37 20.69
CA PHE A 3 -33.22 -9.28 20.72
C PHE A 3 -33.88 -9.29 22.09
N ASP A 4 -33.96 -8.15 22.76
CA ASP A 4 -34.74 -8.03 24.02
C ASP A 4 -36.25 -8.14 23.77
N CYS A 5 -36.64 -8.24 22.47
CA CYS A 5 -38.02 -8.31 21.98
C CYS A 5 -38.17 -9.48 21.02
N SER A 6 -39.38 -10.02 20.89
CA SER A 6 -39.70 -11.04 19.89
C SER A 6 -39.77 -10.46 18.46
N ILE A 7 -39.61 -11.30 17.44
CA ILE A 7 -39.73 -10.87 16.04
C ILE A 7 -41.17 -10.36 15.78
N ASP A 8 -42.19 -10.97 16.37
CA ASP A 8 -43.57 -10.57 16.21
C ASP A 8 -43.79 -9.13 16.70
N GLU A 9 -43.32 -8.80 17.90
CA GLU A 9 -43.38 -7.45 18.46
C GLU A 9 -42.65 -6.43 17.58
N LEU A 10 -41.47 -6.75 17.06
CA LEU A 10 -40.71 -5.87 16.16
C LEU A 10 -41.43 -5.61 14.83
N VAL A 11 -42.07 -6.64 14.25
CA VAL A 11 -42.84 -6.50 13.01
C VAL A 11 -44.16 -5.73 13.23
N GLU A 12 -44.79 -5.90 14.36
CA GLU A 12 -46.00 -5.11 14.76
C GLU A 12 -45.66 -3.64 15.05
N ALA A 13 -44.49 -3.39 15.63
CA ALA A 13 -44.03 -2.04 15.94
C ALA A 13 -43.64 -1.22 14.70
N TYR A 14 -43.49 -1.86 13.51
CA TYR A 14 -43.16 -1.16 12.28
C TYR A 14 -44.31 -0.30 11.77
N ASP A 15 -44.08 1.00 11.72
CA ASP A 15 -45.00 2.00 11.17
C ASP A 15 -44.42 2.60 9.89
N ASP A 16 -45.02 2.19 8.75
CA ASP A 16 -44.55 2.57 7.43
C ASP A 16 -44.68 4.06 7.13
N LEU A 17 -45.69 4.73 7.68
CA LEU A 17 -45.89 6.18 7.51
C LEU A 17 -44.78 6.96 8.18
N THR A 18 -44.53 6.71 9.46
CA THR A 18 -43.43 7.35 10.23
C THR A 18 -42.07 7.10 9.60
N VAL A 19 -41.80 5.85 9.19
CA VAL A 19 -40.52 5.48 8.53
C VAL A 19 -40.37 6.18 7.19
N SER A 20 -41.39 6.15 6.33
CA SER A 20 -41.34 6.77 5.01
C SER A 20 -41.18 8.30 5.09
N GLU A 21 -41.83 8.94 6.04
CA GLU A 21 -41.67 10.38 6.30
C GLU A 21 -40.24 10.73 6.75
N ALA A 22 -39.68 9.98 7.68
CA ALA A 22 -38.31 10.16 8.15
C ALA A 22 -37.29 9.95 7.02
N LEU A 23 -37.46 8.91 6.21
CA LEU A 23 -36.55 8.61 5.09
C LEU A 23 -36.68 9.63 3.96
N SER A 24 -37.84 10.25 3.74
CA SER A 24 -37.97 11.31 2.74
C SER A 24 -37.07 12.51 3.02
N ARG A 25 -36.88 12.85 4.29
CA ARG A 25 -35.97 13.91 4.75
C ARG A 25 -34.48 13.54 4.63
N GLY A 26 -34.16 12.24 4.58
CA GLY A 26 -32.80 11.70 4.51
C GLY A 26 -32.38 11.16 3.13
N ALA A 27 -33.26 11.20 2.14
CA ALA A 27 -33.08 10.55 0.84
C ALA A 27 -31.82 11.01 0.04
N PHE A 28 -31.23 12.13 0.39
CA PHE A 28 -30.09 12.72 -0.28
C PHE A 28 -28.76 12.00 -0.04
N LEU A 29 -28.61 11.31 1.08
CA LEU A 29 -27.35 10.67 1.49
C LEU A 29 -27.37 9.14 1.32
N GLY A 30 -28.31 8.62 0.54
CA GLY A 30 -28.47 7.18 0.33
C GLY A 30 -28.65 6.42 1.66
N TYR A 31 -28.09 5.23 1.75
CA TYR A 31 -28.24 4.39 2.95
C TYR A 31 -27.57 4.98 4.20
N SER A 32 -26.50 5.74 4.06
CA SER A 32 -25.90 6.47 5.20
C SER A 32 -26.86 7.50 5.77
N GLY A 33 -27.62 8.19 4.90
CA GLY A 33 -28.69 9.09 5.34
C GLY A 33 -29.81 8.35 6.06
N PHE A 34 -30.21 7.19 5.57
CA PHE A 34 -31.20 6.35 6.24
C PHE A 34 -30.72 5.90 7.62
N ALA A 35 -29.46 5.46 7.74
CA ALA A 35 -28.89 5.09 9.02
C ALA A 35 -28.90 6.24 10.04
N ILE A 36 -28.58 7.46 9.62
CA ILE A 36 -28.65 8.66 10.48
C ILE A 36 -30.11 8.91 10.94
N ARG A 37 -31.09 8.80 10.03
CA ARG A 37 -32.51 9.01 10.39
C ARG A 37 -33.03 7.95 11.36
N PHE A 38 -32.66 6.69 11.17
CA PHE A 38 -33.02 5.65 12.14
C PHE A 38 -32.35 5.84 13.50
N LEU A 39 -31.10 6.34 13.52
CA LEU A 39 -30.43 6.70 14.77
C LEU A 39 -31.15 7.84 15.51
N GLU A 40 -31.64 8.85 14.79
CA GLU A 40 -32.45 9.95 15.35
C GLU A 40 -33.76 9.41 15.92
N LEU A 41 -34.51 8.62 15.14
CA LEU A 41 -35.74 7.98 15.61
C LEU A 41 -35.50 7.12 16.87
N ALA A 42 -34.43 6.32 16.90
CA ALA A 42 -34.09 5.49 18.05
C ALA A 42 -33.74 6.31 19.31
N ARG A 43 -33.20 7.52 19.15
CA ARG A 43 -32.86 8.41 20.29
C ARG A 43 -34.11 9.10 20.88
N GLU A 44 -35.04 9.45 20.03
CA GLU A 44 -36.29 10.16 20.43
C GLU A 44 -37.37 9.20 20.95
N GLU A 45 -37.28 7.91 20.57
CA GLU A 45 -38.29 6.91 20.90
C GLU A 45 -38.19 6.44 22.35
N LYS A 46 -39.37 6.42 23.02
CA LYS A 46 -39.52 5.95 24.40
C LYS A 46 -39.96 4.50 24.50
N ASP A 47 -40.62 3.98 23.47
CA ASP A 47 -41.04 2.60 23.39
C ASP A 47 -39.79 1.70 23.12
N GLY A 48 -39.54 0.78 24.02
CA GLY A 48 -38.36 -0.11 23.94
C GLY A 48 -38.34 -0.99 22.69
N VAL A 49 -39.52 -1.44 22.23
CA VAL A 49 -39.64 -2.31 21.03
C VAL A 49 -39.36 -1.51 19.76
N LYS A 50 -39.96 -0.33 19.63
CA LYS A 50 -39.71 0.57 18.49
C LYS A 50 -38.26 1.02 18.44
N LYS A 51 -37.69 1.36 19.60
CA LYS A 51 -36.27 1.71 19.70
C LYS A 51 -35.34 0.58 19.24
N CYS A 52 -35.67 -0.65 19.64
CA CYS A 52 -34.92 -1.84 19.18
C CYS A 52 -35.04 -2.00 17.66
N LEU A 53 -36.23 -1.84 17.09
CA LEU A 53 -36.45 -1.88 15.63
C LEU A 53 -35.67 -0.81 14.89
N TYR A 54 -35.68 0.44 15.34
CA TYR A 54 -34.96 1.52 14.68
C TYR A 54 -33.42 1.32 14.75
N ASN A 55 -32.90 0.77 15.84
CA ASN A 55 -31.49 0.39 15.93
C ASN A 55 -31.14 -0.72 14.92
N GLU A 56 -31.98 -1.73 14.76
CA GLU A 56 -31.78 -2.77 13.77
C GLU A 56 -31.79 -2.22 12.32
N LEU A 57 -32.73 -1.34 12.01
CA LEU A 57 -32.80 -0.69 10.69
C LEU A 57 -31.61 0.27 10.45
N MET A 58 -31.11 0.92 11.50
CA MET A 58 -29.90 1.73 11.44
C MET A 58 -28.69 0.84 11.11
N GLU A 59 -28.50 -0.27 11.81
CA GLU A 59 -27.41 -1.21 11.55
C GLU A 59 -27.49 -1.78 10.13
N LEU A 60 -28.66 -2.18 9.66
CA LEU A 60 -28.93 -2.65 8.30
C LEU A 60 -28.54 -1.61 7.24
N CYS A 61 -28.84 -0.34 7.46
CA CYS A 61 -28.50 0.74 6.54
C CYS A 61 -27.02 1.15 6.64
N SER A 62 -26.33 0.82 7.73
CA SER A 62 -24.89 1.06 7.91
C SER A 62 -24.00 0.02 7.23
N VAL A 63 -24.57 -1.04 6.66
CA VAL A 63 -23.84 -2.03 5.89
C VAL A 63 -23.54 -1.47 4.50
N HIS A 64 -22.25 -1.37 4.13
CA HIS A 64 -21.82 -0.84 2.85
C HIS A 64 -21.59 -1.93 1.82
N LEU A 65 -21.99 -1.67 0.57
CA LEU A 65 -21.64 -2.51 -0.57
C LEU A 65 -20.14 -2.42 -0.85
N ARG A 66 -19.50 -3.56 -1.09
CA ARG A 66 -18.08 -3.63 -1.49
C ARG A 66 -17.94 -3.46 -2.99
N ASP A 67 -16.90 -2.73 -3.38
CA ASP A 67 -16.54 -2.49 -4.79
C ASP A 67 -15.32 -3.35 -5.23
N ASP A 68 -14.81 -4.24 -4.34
CA ASP A 68 -13.54 -4.95 -4.53
C ASP A 68 -13.66 -6.37 -5.14
N GLY A 69 -14.86 -6.77 -5.56
CA GLY A 69 -15.10 -8.06 -6.22
C GLY A 69 -14.84 -9.32 -5.38
N LYS A 70 -14.66 -9.18 -4.05
CA LYS A 70 -14.46 -10.31 -3.13
C LYS A 70 -15.76 -11.05 -2.81
N ARG A 71 -15.66 -12.25 -2.23
CA ARG A 71 -16.80 -13.18 -2.01
C ARG A 71 -18.01 -12.61 -1.27
N SER A 72 -17.82 -11.62 -0.39
CA SER A 72 -18.93 -10.91 0.27
C SER A 72 -19.09 -9.55 -0.37
N GLU A 73 -20.25 -9.27 -0.92
CA GLU A 73 -20.60 -7.98 -1.54
C GLU A 73 -20.81 -6.87 -0.51
N TYR A 74 -20.87 -7.21 0.78
CA TYR A 74 -21.11 -6.26 1.85
C TYR A 74 -19.93 -6.16 2.82
N GLN A 75 -19.59 -4.93 3.19
CA GLN A 75 -18.67 -4.63 4.27
C GLN A 75 -19.49 -4.27 5.52
N ILE A 76 -19.33 -5.09 6.56
CA ILE A 76 -19.94 -4.88 7.86
C ILE A 76 -19.00 -4.01 8.69
N ILE A 77 -19.48 -2.83 9.13
CA ILE A 77 -18.69 -1.87 9.91
C ILE A 77 -18.78 -2.18 11.41
N HIS A 78 -19.95 -2.59 11.87
CA HIS A 78 -20.15 -2.92 13.29
C HIS A 78 -19.72 -4.35 13.59
N LYS A 79 -18.77 -4.51 14.53
CA LYS A 79 -18.20 -5.83 14.90
C LYS A 79 -19.23 -6.85 15.36
N ASP A 80 -20.31 -6.37 16.00
CA ASP A 80 -21.36 -7.20 16.57
C ASP A 80 -22.52 -7.48 15.61
N PHE A 81 -22.53 -6.83 14.44
CA PHE A 81 -23.57 -7.05 13.43
C PHE A 81 -23.31 -8.34 12.67
N ARG A 82 -24.14 -9.34 12.89
CA ARG A 82 -24.12 -10.63 12.18
C ARG A 82 -25.27 -10.69 11.19
N ALA A 83 -25.01 -10.33 9.94
CA ALA A 83 -26.04 -10.36 8.88
C ALA A 83 -26.60 -11.78 8.62
N SER A 84 -25.83 -12.83 8.91
CA SER A 84 -26.27 -14.24 8.79
C SER A 84 -27.02 -14.78 10.01
N ASP A 85 -27.40 -13.92 10.96
CA ASP A 85 -28.23 -14.35 12.10
C ASP A 85 -29.64 -14.74 11.61
N PRO A 86 -30.12 -15.96 11.85
CA PRO A 86 -31.43 -16.42 11.40
C PRO A 86 -32.60 -15.57 11.90
N LEU A 87 -32.48 -14.99 13.11
CA LEU A 87 -33.51 -14.11 13.66
C LEU A 87 -33.61 -12.80 12.85
N ARG A 88 -32.49 -12.23 12.45
CA ARG A 88 -32.47 -11.07 11.57
C ARG A 88 -33.05 -11.35 10.20
N ILE A 89 -32.64 -12.47 9.59
CA ILE A 89 -33.17 -12.87 8.28
C ILE A 89 -34.70 -13.04 8.34
N SER A 90 -35.22 -13.70 9.37
CA SER A 90 -36.67 -13.84 9.59
C SER A 90 -37.37 -12.50 9.77
N LEU A 91 -36.80 -11.58 10.56
CA LEU A 91 -37.31 -10.22 10.71
C LEU A 91 -37.35 -9.48 9.36
N TRP A 92 -36.25 -9.51 8.61
CA TRP A 92 -36.15 -8.82 7.31
C TRP A 92 -37.14 -9.38 6.28
N GLN A 93 -37.35 -10.70 6.23
CA GLN A 93 -38.34 -11.35 5.36
C GLN A 93 -39.76 -10.85 5.65
N ARG A 94 -40.07 -10.63 6.91
CA ARG A 94 -41.40 -10.14 7.31
C ARG A 94 -41.57 -8.62 7.12
N LEU A 95 -40.49 -7.85 7.27
CA LEU A 95 -40.50 -6.41 7.05
C LEU A 95 -40.56 -6.05 5.56
N VAL A 96 -39.91 -6.82 4.68
CA VAL A 96 -39.82 -6.50 3.24
C VAL A 96 -41.18 -6.36 2.56
N VAL A 97 -42.21 -7.04 3.05
CA VAL A 97 -43.58 -6.96 2.50
C VAL A 97 -44.39 -5.77 3.08
N LYS A 98 -43.97 -5.22 4.21
CA LYS A 98 -44.61 -4.06 4.86
C LYS A 98 -44.02 -2.72 4.43
N VAL A 99 -42.76 -2.72 3.98
CA VAL A 99 -42.00 -1.50 3.65
C VAL A 99 -42.41 -0.96 2.28
N SER A 100 -42.94 0.26 2.24
CA SER A 100 -43.29 0.96 0.99
C SER A 100 -42.09 1.67 0.36
N ASN A 101 -41.15 2.15 1.16
CA ASN A 101 -39.95 2.80 0.65
C ASN A 101 -39.10 1.82 -0.18
N GLN A 102 -38.99 2.07 -1.48
CA GLN A 102 -38.38 1.15 -2.45
C GLN A 102 -36.91 0.85 -2.13
N LEU A 103 -36.13 1.84 -1.68
CA LEU A 103 -34.71 1.63 -1.36
C LEU A 103 -34.53 0.82 -0.08
N LEU A 104 -35.31 1.10 0.98
CA LEU A 104 -35.24 0.31 2.21
C LEU A 104 -35.68 -1.13 1.94
N ARG A 105 -36.77 -1.32 1.16
CA ARG A 105 -37.23 -2.63 0.72
C ARG A 105 -36.17 -3.37 -0.07
N ALA A 106 -35.48 -2.69 -1.01
CA ALA A 106 -34.40 -3.26 -1.78
C ALA A 106 -33.25 -3.76 -0.89
N ARG A 107 -32.87 -2.99 0.12
CA ARG A 107 -31.80 -3.36 1.06
C ARG A 107 -32.20 -4.58 1.90
N LEU A 108 -33.40 -4.61 2.43
CA LEU A 108 -33.94 -5.77 3.15
C LEU A 108 -33.92 -7.03 2.28
N ALA A 109 -34.46 -6.94 1.07
CA ALA A 109 -34.52 -8.04 0.13
C ALA A 109 -33.11 -8.54 -0.27
N ASP A 110 -32.18 -7.63 -0.53
CA ASP A 110 -30.81 -7.96 -0.92
C ASP A 110 -30.06 -8.68 0.21
N LEU A 111 -30.20 -8.25 1.46
CA LEU A 111 -29.56 -8.91 2.60
C LEU A 111 -30.17 -10.30 2.86
N VAL A 112 -31.49 -10.48 2.68
CA VAL A 112 -32.11 -11.81 2.73
C VAL A 112 -31.54 -12.70 1.61
N TRP A 113 -31.38 -12.17 0.39
CA TRP A 113 -30.77 -12.92 -0.72
C TRP A 113 -29.31 -13.28 -0.47
N GLU A 114 -28.53 -12.37 0.08
CA GLU A 114 -27.08 -12.56 0.27
C GLU A 114 -26.77 -13.51 1.43
N TYR A 115 -27.46 -13.36 2.56
CA TYR A 115 -27.14 -14.04 3.82
C TYR A 115 -28.11 -15.13 4.23
N GLY A 116 -29.31 -15.22 3.63
CA GLY A 116 -30.26 -16.30 3.88
C GLY A 116 -29.68 -17.67 3.47
N ASP A 117 -30.18 -18.73 4.05
CA ASP A 117 -29.86 -20.09 3.65
C ASP A 117 -30.54 -20.46 2.31
N ARG A 118 -30.41 -21.72 1.86
CA ARG A 118 -31.01 -22.14 0.57
C ARG A 118 -32.54 -22.07 0.55
N ILE A 119 -33.19 -22.17 1.69
CA ILE A 119 -34.66 -22.11 1.81
C ILE A 119 -35.11 -20.66 1.72
N ASP A 120 -34.37 -19.76 2.36
CA ASP A 120 -34.65 -18.33 2.43
C ASP A 120 -34.32 -17.58 1.14
N ARG A 121 -33.35 -18.05 0.36
CA ARG A 121 -32.88 -17.46 -0.91
C ARG A 121 -33.86 -17.68 -2.06
N LYS A 122 -35.04 -17.07 -1.97
CA LYS A 122 -35.97 -17.07 -3.10
C LYS A 122 -35.57 -15.99 -4.10
N GLN A 123 -35.64 -16.33 -5.41
CA GLN A 123 -35.29 -15.40 -6.50
C GLN A 123 -36.07 -14.09 -6.45
N GLU A 124 -37.28 -14.12 -5.89
CA GLU A 124 -38.11 -12.92 -5.70
C GLU A 124 -37.43 -11.80 -4.89
N TYR A 125 -36.63 -12.15 -3.87
CA TYR A 125 -35.89 -11.15 -3.09
C TYR A 125 -34.81 -10.45 -3.94
N ALA A 126 -34.08 -11.20 -4.76
CA ALA A 126 -33.11 -10.60 -5.67
C ALA A 126 -33.79 -9.70 -6.72
N LEU A 127 -34.95 -10.09 -7.25
CA LEU A 127 -35.75 -9.27 -8.18
C LEU A 127 -36.28 -8.00 -7.53
N MET A 128 -36.80 -8.09 -6.29
CA MET A 128 -37.20 -6.91 -5.50
C MET A 128 -36.03 -5.95 -5.26
N ALA A 129 -34.86 -6.50 -4.96
CA ALA A 129 -33.65 -5.70 -4.77
C ALA A 129 -33.24 -4.98 -6.07
N ILE A 130 -33.26 -5.68 -7.21
CA ILE A 130 -32.97 -5.09 -8.52
C ILE A 130 -33.93 -3.94 -8.82
N ASP A 131 -35.23 -4.18 -8.70
CA ASP A 131 -36.26 -3.18 -8.99
C ASP A 131 -36.09 -1.93 -8.13
N GLY A 132 -35.91 -2.11 -6.81
CA GLY A 132 -35.73 -1.00 -5.90
C GLY A 132 -34.42 -0.24 -6.12
N TYR A 133 -33.30 -0.91 -6.41
CA TYR A 133 -32.03 -0.23 -6.71
C TYR A 133 -32.10 0.53 -8.04
N CYS A 134 -32.78 -0.01 -9.05
CA CYS A 134 -33.02 0.67 -10.33
C CYS A 134 -33.99 1.84 -10.22
N SER A 135 -34.83 1.90 -9.19
CA SER A 135 -35.75 3.02 -8.95
C SER A 135 -35.05 4.32 -8.51
N MET A 136 -33.77 4.22 -8.08
CA MET A 136 -33.01 5.39 -7.70
C MET A 136 -32.77 6.29 -8.93
N PRO A 137 -33.29 7.54 -8.92
CA PRO A 137 -33.12 8.43 -10.06
C PRO A 137 -31.66 8.83 -10.21
N TYR A 138 -31.20 8.86 -11.47
CA TYR A 138 -29.84 9.28 -11.80
C TYR A 138 -29.74 10.81 -11.76
N ASP A 139 -28.91 11.32 -10.85
CA ASP A 139 -28.30 12.63 -10.87
C ASP A 139 -26.90 12.54 -10.26
N LEU A 140 -26.03 13.48 -10.59
CA LEU A 140 -24.61 13.44 -10.19
C LEU A 140 -24.43 13.44 -8.67
N HIS A 141 -25.28 14.16 -7.93
CA HIS A 141 -25.20 14.24 -6.47
C HIS A 141 -25.56 12.91 -5.82
N ARG A 142 -26.69 12.31 -6.23
CA ARG A 142 -27.13 11.00 -5.72
C ARG A 142 -26.21 9.89 -6.15
N TRP A 143 -25.63 10.01 -7.34
CA TRP A 143 -24.64 9.05 -7.85
C TRP A 143 -23.48 8.86 -6.87
N HIS A 144 -22.93 9.98 -6.38
CA HIS A 144 -21.83 9.95 -5.40
C HIS A 144 -22.27 9.69 -3.96
N ALA A 145 -23.53 9.85 -3.66
CA ALA A 145 -24.12 9.59 -2.34
C ALA A 145 -24.65 8.14 -2.16
N GLY A 146 -24.20 7.19 -3.00
CA GLY A 146 -24.57 5.76 -2.89
C GLY A 146 -25.41 5.22 -4.05
N GLY A 147 -25.82 6.07 -5.00
CA GLY A 147 -26.56 5.64 -6.18
C GLY A 147 -25.75 4.74 -7.10
N ARG A 148 -24.46 5.02 -7.23
CA ARG A 148 -23.53 4.20 -7.99
C ARG A 148 -23.53 2.75 -7.50
N GLU A 149 -23.36 2.56 -6.19
CA GLU A 149 -23.32 1.24 -5.57
C GLU A 149 -24.64 0.47 -5.79
N CYS A 150 -25.78 1.16 -5.70
CA CYS A 150 -27.08 0.57 -5.98
C CYS A 150 -27.20 0.07 -7.43
N TRP A 151 -26.80 0.88 -8.40
CA TRP A 151 -26.86 0.52 -9.81
C TRP A 151 -25.89 -0.61 -10.17
N TYR A 152 -24.67 -0.57 -9.65
CA TYR A 152 -23.72 -1.67 -9.81
C TYR A 152 -24.24 -2.97 -9.18
N ARG A 153 -24.86 -2.88 -8.01
CA ARG A 153 -25.45 -4.05 -7.34
C ARG A 153 -26.62 -4.60 -8.13
N ALA A 154 -27.53 -3.77 -8.64
CA ALA A 154 -28.64 -4.20 -9.49
C ALA A 154 -28.14 -4.98 -10.71
N ALA A 155 -27.15 -4.47 -11.42
CA ALA A 155 -26.55 -5.14 -12.57
C ALA A 155 -25.92 -6.49 -12.21
N ARG A 156 -25.21 -6.58 -11.07
CA ARG A 156 -24.60 -7.83 -10.59
C ARG A 156 -25.64 -8.86 -10.18
N LEU A 157 -26.66 -8.45 -9.44
CA LEU A 157 -27.77 -9.33 -9.07
C LEU A 157 -28.48 -9.89 -10.31
N ALA A 158 -28.84 -9.02 -11.27
CA ALA A 158 -29.50 -9.43 -12.49
C ALA A 158 -28.65 -10.47 -13.27
N LYS A 159 -27.34 -10.30 -13.33
CA LYS A 159 -26.43 -11.29 -13.94
C LYS A 159 -26.39 -12.60 -13.17
N SER A 160 -26.35 -12.55 -11.82
CA SER A 160 -26.30 -13.76 -10.99
C SER A 160 -27.53 -14.65 -11.15
N LEU A 161 -28.69 -14.05 -11.43
CA LEU A 161 -29.94 -14.75 -11.70
C LEU A 161 -30.01 -15.37 -13.11
N ARG A 162 -29.00 -15.18 -13.97
CA ARG A 162 -28.92 -15.75 -15.32
C ARG A 162 -30.19 -15.49 -16.13
N ARG A 163 -30.92 -16.57 -16.52
CA ARG A 163 -32.12 -16.49 -17.36
C ARG A 163 -33.23 -15.64 -16.73
N VAL A 164 -33.45 -15.78 -15.44
CA VAL A 164 -34.51 -15.04 -14.71
C VAL A 164 -34.21 -13.54 -14.64
N GLY A 165 -32.94 -13.18 -14.47
CA GLY A 165 -32.50 -11.76 -14.41
C GLY A 165 -32.29 -11.11 -15.79
N ALA A 166 -32.36 -11.88 -16.89
CA ALA A 166 -32.01 -11.40 -18.24
C ALA A 166 -32.86 -10.21 -18.69
N GLU A 167 -34.17 -10.25 -18.45
CA GLU A 167 -35.08 -9.18 -18.87
C GLU A 167 -34.86 -7.91 -18.00
N ALA A 168 -34.66 -8.08 -16.71
CA ALA A 168 -34.31 -6.95 -15.82
C ALA A 168 -32.99 -6.29 -16.24
N LEU A 169 -31.97 -7.10 -16.61
CA LEU A 169 -30.69 -6.59 -17.09
C LEU A 169 -30.80 -5.85 -18.42
N LYS A 170 -31.64 -6.36 -19.37
CA LYS A 170 -31.89 -5.69 -20.66
C LYS A 170 -32.61 -4.35 -20.45
N LYS A 171 -33.65 -4.33 -19.62
CA LYS A 171 -34.35 -3.09 -19.26
C LYS A 171 -33.40 -2.09 -18.68
N PHE A 172 -32.62 -2.49 -17.66
CA PHE A 172 -31.63 -1.64 -17.02
C PHE A 172 -30.58 -1.10 -18.02
N ALA A 173 -30.07 -1.96 -18.91
CA ALA A 173 -29.13 -1.55 -19.94
C ALA A 173 -29.73 -0.49 -20.87
N LYS A 174 -31.01 -0.67 -21.25
CA LYS A 174 -31.73 0.30 -22.10
C LYS A 174 -31.93 1.64 -21.39
N ASP A 175 -32.29 1.64 -20.10
CA ASP A 175 -32.46 2.85 -19.31
C ASP A 175 -31.14 3.63 -19.21
N VAL A 176 -30.00 2.94 -19.00
CA VAL A 176 -28.66 3.54 -18.99
C VAL A 176 -28.29 4.14 -20.35
N GLU A 177 -28.55 3.42 -21.45
CA GLU A 177 -28.31 3.90 -22.80
C GLU A 177 -29.14 5.17 -23.11
N ASP A 178 -30.43 5.15 -22.79
CA ASP A 178 -31.33 6.28 -23.02
C ASP A 178 -30.93 7.52 -22.21
N LEU A 179 -30.42 7.35 -20.99
CA LEU A 179 -29.83 8.44 -20.20
C LEU A 179 -28.63 9.09 -20.92
N ILE A 180 -27.74 8.27 -21.48
CA ILE A 180 -26.57 8.79 -22.20
C ILE A 180 -26.97 9.50 -23.49
N LEU A 181 -27.87 8.90 -24.28
CA LEU A 181 -28.16 9.36 -25.64
C LEU A 181 -29.22 10.46 -25.71
N ARG A 182 -30.23 10.46 -24.83
CA ARG A 182 -31.39 11.33 -24.90
C ARG A 182 -31.38 12.46 -23.90
N ARG A 183 -30.64 12.36 -22.78
CA ARG A 183 -30.60 13.43 -21.78
C ARG A 183 -29.82 14.64 -22.31
N ASN A 184 -30.43 15.82 -22.20
CA ASN A 184 -29.81 17.07 -22.58
C ASN A 184 -30.31 18.21 -21.64
N PRO A 185 -29.42 18.94 -20.93
CA PRO A 185 -27.96 18.76 -20.94
C PRO A 185 -27.49 17.53 -20.18
N ILE A 186 -26.36 16.99 -20.58
CA ILE A 186 -25.61 15.94 -19.85
C ILE A 186 -24.13 16.37 -19.81
N THR A 187 -23.52 16.31 -18.64
CA THR A 187 -22.13 16.70 -18.44
C THR A 187 -21.16 15.60 -18.85
N LEU A 188 -19.89 15.96 -19.10
CA LEU A 188 -18.82 14.98 -19.36
C LEU A 188 -18.66 13.97 -18.21
N GLN A 189 -18.79 14.41 -16.95
CA GLN A 189 -18.74 13.54 -15.78
C GLN A 189 -19.84 12.48 -15.84
N GLU A 190 -21.08 12.89 -16.09
CA GLU A 190 -22.23 11.99 -16.15
C GLU A 190 -22.09 10.95 -17.26
N VAL A 191 -21.77 11.38 -18.48
CA VAL A 191 -21.53 10.45 -19.60
C VAL A 191 -20.42 9.46 -19.24
N SER A 192 -19.33 9.98 -18.68
CA SER A 192 -18.17 9.18 -18.30
C SER A 192 -18.55 8.12 -17.25
N ASP A 193 -19.32 8.47 -16.21
CA ASP A 193 -19.70 7.53 -15.13
C ASP A 193 -20.67 6.45 -15.63
N LEU A 194 -21.61 6.81 -16.47
CA LEU A 194 -22.53 5.86 -17.10
C LEU A 194 -21.81 4.91 -18.08
N VAL A 195 -20.85 5.42 -18.86
CA VAL A 195 -20.01 4.59 -19.74
C VAL A 195 -19.18 3.61 -18.89
N GLN A 196 -18.63 4.05 -17.76
CA GLN A 196 -17.92 3.14 -16.86
C GLN A 196 -18.83 2.00 -16.36
N LEU A 197 -20.07 2.31 -15.98
CA LEU A 197 -21.04 1.30 -15.57
C LEU A 197 -21.30 0.28 -16.70
N ILE A 198 -21.46 0.75 -17.95
CA ILE A 198 -21.66 -0.12 -19.13
C ILE A 198 -20.47 -1.08 -19.27
N LEU A 199 -19.24 -0.56 -19.21
CA LEU A 199 -18.00 -1.31 -19.40
C LEU A 199 -17.78 -2.33 -18.28
N ASP A 200 -17.87 -1.91 -17.02
CA ASP A 200 -17.63 -2.76 -15.85
C ASP A 200 -18.68 -3.86 -15.72
N CYS A 201 -19.95 -3.48 -15.92
CA CYS A 201 -21.05 -4.42 -15.87
C CYS A 201 -21.28 -5.16 -17.20
N LYS A 202 -20.54 -4.88 -18.27
CA LYS A 202 -20.74 -5.50 -19.61
C LYS A 202 -22.24 -5.59 -19.95
N LEU A 203 -22.93 -4.45 -19.93
CA LEU A 203 -24.37 -4.40 -20.13
C LEU A 203 -24.73 -4.87 -21.56
N PRO A 204 -25.74 -5.73 -21.73
CA PRO A 204 -26.10 -6.28 -23.05
C PRO A 204 -26.93 -5.32 -23.89
N GLY A 205 -26.83 -5.43 -25.23
CA GLY A 205 -27.71 -4.73 -26.17
C GLY A 205 -27.45 -3.21 -26.31
N ILE A 206 -26.35 -2.70 -25.79
CA ILE A 206 -25.95 -1.29 -25.91
C ILE A 206 -25.37 -1.01 -27.29
N ASP A 207 -25.82 0.07 -27.97
CA ASP A 207 -25.17 0.61 -29.15
C ASP A 207 -23.88 1.36 -28.75
N LEU A 208 -22.79 0.59 -28.65
CA LEU A 208 -21.49 1.17 -28.28
C LEU A 208 -20.99 2.23 -29.27
N ALA A 209 -21.42 2.19 -30.53
CA ALA A 209 -21.02 3.19 -31.51
C ALA A 209 -21.72 4.55 -31.26
N ALA A 210 -23.02 4.53 -30.94
CA ALA A 210 -23.75 5.72 -30.55
C ALA A 210 -23.23 6.30 -29.23
N VAL A 211 -23.00 5.44 -28.22
CA VAL A 211 -22.42 5.84 -26.94
C VAL A 211 -21.02 6.47 -27.10
N ARG A 212 -20.17 5.87 -27.94
CA ARG A 212 -18.84 6.41 -28.27
C ARG A 212 -18.97 7.80 -28.88
N LYS A 213 -19.83 7.97 -29.91
CA LYS A 213 -20.04 9.26 -30.55
C LYS A 213 -20.52 10.34 -29.58
N ARG A 214 -21.41 9.97 -28.63
CA ARG A 214 -21.89 10.87 -27.59
C ARG A 214 -20.75 11.30 -26.66
N MET A 215 -19.87 10.37 -26.29
CA MET A 215 -18.70 10.64 -25.43
C MET A 215 -17.66 11.52 -26.14
N GLU A 216 -17.43 11.30 -27.44
CA GLU A 216 -16.58 12.17 -28.26
C GLU A 216 -17.11 13.61 -28.31
N GLY A 217 -18.44 13.77 -28.44
CA GLY A 217 -19.10 15.07 -28.37
C GLY A 217 -18.88 15.75 -27.01
N ALA A 218 -19.14 15.02 -25.93
CA ALA A 218 -18.95 15.53 -24.56
C ALA A 218 -17.49 15.88 -24.23
N LEU A 219 -16.51 15.18 -24.81
CA LEU A 219 -15.09 15.52 -24.67
C LEU A 219 -14.69 16.77 -25.44
N LYS A 220 -15.33 17.08 -26.58
CA LYS A 220 -15.11 18.32 -27.33
C LYS A 220 -15.71 19.51 -26.59
N ASP A 221 -16.87 19.34 -26.01
CA ASP A 221 -17.58 20.33 -25.21
C ASP A 221 -17.16 20.24 -23.74
N ARG A 222 -15.88 20.51 -23.50
CA ARG A 222 -15.21 20.26 -22.22
C ARG A 222 -15.85 20.94 -21.01
N GLY A 223 -16.46 22.12 -21.18
CA GLY A 223 -17.01 22.92 -20.09
C GLY A 223 -15.98 23.16 -18.96
N ASP A 224 -16.46 23.20 -17.73
CA ASP A 224 -15.62 23.37 -16.51
C ASP A 224 -15.06 22.06 -15.95
N ALA A 225 -15.05 20.98 -16.74
CA ALA A 225 -14.53 19.69 -16.26
C ALA A 225 -13.06 19.80 -15.89
N ASN A 226 -12.74 19.39 -14.66
CA ASN A 226 -11.36 19.34 -14.21
C ASN A 226 -10.57 18.25 -14.97
N TYR A 227 -9.24 18.36 -14.96
CA TYR A 227 -8.36 17.47 -15.72
C TYR A 227 -8.52 15.98 -15.37
N LEU A 228 -8.92 15.64 -14.12
CA LEU A 228 -9.13 14.25 -13.70
C LEU A 228 -10.37 13.65 -14.35
N VAL A 229 -11.47 14.41 -14.41
CA VAL A 229 -12.69 13.99 -15.11
C VAL A 229 -12.40 13.77 -16.59
N TYR A 230 -11.69 14.71 -17.20
CA TYR A 230 -11.28 14.63 -18.60
C TYR A 230 -10.39 13.41 -18.88
N ALA A 231 -9.39 13.16 -18.04
CA ALA A 231 -8.49 12.03 -18.17
C ALA A 231 -9.21 10.67 -18.01
N LYS A 232 -10.16 10.58 -17.07
CA LYS A 232 -10.99 9.37 -16.90
C LYS A 232 -11.91 9.15 -18.11
N ALA A 233 -12.51 10.21 -18.63
CA ALA A 233 -13.37 10.13 -19.80
C ALA A 233 -12.58 9.65 -21.04
N GLN A 234 -11.36 10.13 -21.24
CA GLN A 234 -10.48 9.68 -22.32
C GLN A 234 -10.12 8.18 -22.16
N GLU A 235 -9.85 7.70 -20.96
CA GLU A 235 -9.58 6.28 -20.72
C GLU A 235 -10.75 5.40 -21.13
N ARG A 236 -11.95 5.79 -20.74
CA ARG A 236 -13.19 5.09 -21.10
C ARG A 236 -13.47 5.12 -22.61
N LEU A 237 -13.21 6.27 -23.25
CA LEU A 237 -13.31 6.37 -24.70
C LEU A 237 -12.29 5.46 -25.42
N ALA A 238 -11.05 5.39 -24.93
CA ALA A 238 -10.06 4.48 -25.48
C ALA A 238 -10.53 3.02 -25.36
N THR A 239 -11.14 2.62 -24.25
CA THR A 239 -11.70 1.29 -24.06
C THR A 239 -12.84 1.00 -25.05
N LEU A 240 -13.72 1.98 -25.33
CA LEU A 240 -14.78 1.82 -26.35
C LEU A 240 -14.20 1.62 -27.75
N TYR A 241 -13.12 2.32 -28.10
CA TYR A 241 -12.42 2.10 -29.37
C TYR A 241 -11.78 0.71 -29.44
N GLU A 242 -11.15 0.24 -28.34
CA GLU A 242 -10.57 -1.11 -28.28
C GLU A 242 -11.64 -2.19 -28.49
N GLN A 243 -12.80 -2.06 -27.85
CA GLN A 243 -13.91 -2.99 -28.03
C GLN A 243 -14.47 -3.01 -29.46
N SER A 244 -14.37 -1.91 -30.18
CA SER A 244 -14.73 -1.84 -31.62
C SER A 244 -13.61 -2.29 -32.57
N GLY A 245 -12.45 -2.70 -32.06
CA GLY A 245 -11.28 -3.12 -32.84
C GLY A 245 -10.43 -1.98 -33.38
N ASP A 246 -10.80 -0.72 -33.15
CA ASP A 246 -10.06 0.46 -33.62
C ASP A 246 -8.92 0.83 -32.63
N ARG A 247 -7.88 0.01 -32.65
CA ARG A 247 -6.71 0.19 -31.79
C ARG A 247 -5.95 1.51 -32.03
N ARG A 248 -5.96 2.00 -33.27
CA ARG A 248 -5.26 3.24 -33.60
C ARG A 248 -5.93 4.44 -32.93
N SER A 249 -7.26 4.55 -33.00
CA SER A 249 -8.02 5.59 -32.34
C SER A 249 -7.94 5.48 -30.81
N ALA A 250 -7.97 4.27 -30.26
CA ALA A 250 -7.74 4.04 -28.82
C ALA A 250 -6.39 4.62 -28.37
N VAL A 251 -5.32 4.33 -29.09
CA VAL A 251 -3.98 4.87 -28.80
C VAL A 251 -3.94 6.39 -28.95
N ALA A 252 -4.56 6.95 -29.98
CA ALA A 252 -4.62 8.41 -30.16
C ALA A 252 -5.27 9.12 -28.97
N VAL A 253 -6.35 8.54 -28.43
CA VAL A 253 -7.03 9.04 -27.22
C VAL A 253 -6.14 8.93 -25.99
N LEU A 254 -5.42 7.81 -25.80
CA LEU A 254 -4.49 7.67 -24.69
C LEU A 254 -3.31 8.64 -24.76
N VAL A 255 -2.79 8.91 -25.96
CA VAL A 255 -1.76 9.95 -26.16
C VAL A 255 -2.32 11.32 -25.82
N SER A 256 -3.54 11.65 -26.26
CA SER A 256 -4.22 12.89 -25.88
C SER A 256 -4.41 13.03 -24.36
N LYS A 257 -4.70 11.93 -23.66
CA LYS A 257 -4.75 11.89 -22.19
C LYS A 257 -3.39 12.25 -21.57
N ALA A 258 -2.32 11.69 -22.10
CA ALA A 258 -0.96 12.02 -21.62
C ALA A 258 -0.60 13.48 -21.89
N ASP A 259 -0.94 14.00 -23.08
CA ASP A 259 -0.71 15.40 -23.45
C ASP A 259 -1.48 16.37 -22.53
N GLU A 260 -2.66 15.98 -22.06
CA GLU A 260 -3.42 16.76 -21.07
C GLU A 260 -2.73 16.82 -19.72
N PHE A 261 -2.18 15.72 -19.25
CA PHE A 261 -1.37 15.72 -18.02
C PHE A 261 -0.12 16.59 -18.18
N MET A 262 0.59 16.49 -19.29
CA MET A 262 1.77 17.32 -19.58
C MET A 262 1.41 18.80 -19.62
N ARG A 263 0.28 19.16 -20.25
CA ARG A 263 -0.23 20.54 -20.31
C ARG A 263 -0.58 21.07 -18.92
N THR A 264 -1.26 20.24 -18.12
CA THR A 264 -1.60 20.57 -16.73
C THR A 264 -0.35 20.81 -15.90
N GLY A 265 0.67 19.96 -16.03
CA GLY A 265 1.97 20.15 -15.38
C GLY A 265 2.65 21.47 -15.80
N SER A 266 2.64 21.79 -17.09
CA SER A 266 3.18 23.06 -17.60
C SER A 266 2.41 24.26 -17.06
N LYS A 267 1.08 24.18 -16.98
CA LYS A 267 0.23 25.23 -16.43
C LYS A 267 0.51 25.47 -14.94
N ILE A 268 0.62 24.41 -14.14
CA ILE A 268 0.98 24.51 -12.71
C ILE A 268 2.31 25.24 -12.52
N LEU A 269 3.31 24.96 -13.37
CA LEU A 269 4.59 25.66 -13.32
C LEU A 269 4.46 27.16 -13.64
N ALA A 270 3.61 27.49 -14.61
CA ALA A 270 3.40 28.88 -15.02
C ALA A 270 2.59 29.68 -13.97
N ASP A 271 1.55 29.08 -13.39
CA ASP A 271 0.60 29.78 -12.52
C ASP A 271 1.17 30.00 -11.10
N ASN A 272 1.79 29.00 -10.51
CA ASN A 272 2.23 29.03 -9.10
C ASN A 272 3.64 28.50 -8.83
N GLY A 273 4.35 28.03 -9.84
CA GLY A 273 5.72 27.55 -9.72
C GLY A 273 5.88 26.23 -8.94
N ASP A 274 4.80 25.55 -8.60
CA ASP A 274 4.84 24.27 -7.85
C ASP A 274 5.44 23.15 -8.70
N ARG A 275 6.77 23.01 -8.60
CA ARG A 275 7.55 22.03 -9.37
C ARG A 275 7.21 20.60 -8.96
N ARG A 276 6.87 20.34 -7.68
CA ARG A 276 6.49 19.02 -7.20
C ARG A 276 5.17 18.57 -7.83
N LEU A 277 4.13 19.41 -7.73
CA LEU A 277 2.81 19.09 -8.28
C LEU A 277 2.86 18.94 -9.80
N ALA A 278 3.64 19.79 -10.47
CA ALA A 278 3.89 19.66 -11.89
C ALA A 278 4.61 18.36 -12.24
N GLY A 279 5.66 17.98 -11.48
CA GLY A 279 6.37 16.72 -11.63
C GLY A 279 5.46 15.49 -11.52
N ALA A 280 4.52 15.51 -10.58
CA ALA A 280 3.52 14.45 -10.44
C ALA A 280 2.59 14.34 -11.68
N ARG A 281 2.25 15.47 -12.34
CA ARG A 281 1.47 15.44 -13.59
C ARG A 281 2.25 14.83 -14.74
N TYR A 282 3.55 15.11 -14.86
CA TYR A 282 4.41 14.45 -15.86
C TYR A 282 4.56 12.95 -15.59
N GLU A 283 4.61 12.52 -14.33
CA GLU A 283 4.60 11.10 -13.97
C GLU A 283 3.28 10.40 -14.36
N ASP A 284 2.13 11.08 -14.16
CA ASP A 284 0.84 10.57 -14.62
C ASP A 284 0.82 10.38 -16.14
N ALA A 285 1.40 11.33 -16.90
CA ALA A 285 1.54 11.22 -18.34
C ALA A 285 2.43 10.04 -18.75
N GLU A 286 3.58 9.86 -18.10
CA GLU A 286 4.47 8.74 -18.35
C GLU A 286 3.77 7.40 -18.12
N ARG A 287 3.03 7.24 -17.02
CA ARG A 287 2.27 6.01 -16.72
C ARG A 287 1.28 5.61 -17.82
N VAL A 288 0.73 6.59 -18.53
CA VAL A 288 -0.12 6.34 -19.70
C VAL A 288 0.72 5.94 -20.91
N LEU A 289 1.77 6.68 -21.21
CA LEU A 289 2.60 6.51 -22.40
C LEU A 289 3.34 5.17 -22.44
N VAL A 290 3.83 4.69 -21.30
CA VAL A 290 4.56 3.41 -21.24
C VAL A 290 3.69 2.21 -21.59
N LYS A 291 2.37 2.30 -21.40
CA LYS A 291 1.39 1.26 -21.74
C LYS A 291 1.09 1.19 -23.24
N ILE A 292 1.50 2.19 -24.02
CA ILE A 292 1.23 2.22 -25.47
C ILE A 292 2.03 1.12 -26.19
N PRO A 293 1.36 0.27 -26.99
CA PRO A 293 2.00 -0.83 -27.69
C PRO A 293 3.15 -0.35 -28.61
N PRO A 294 4.24 -1.13 -28.74
CA PRO A 294 5.42 -0.75 -29.53
C PRO A 294 5.12 -0.35 -30.96
N ALA A 295 4.14 -1.01 -31.60
CA ALA A 295 3.75 -0.74 -32.99
C ALA A 295 3.32 0.73 -33.24
N PHE A 296 2.76 1.41 -32.24
CA PHE A 296 2.24 2.79 -32.36
C PHE A 296 3.21 3.85 -31.83
N ARG A 297 4.28 3.46 -31.13
CA ARG A 297 5.16 4.41 -30.43
C ARG A 297 5.89 5.39 -31.38
N LYS A 298 6.23 4.95 -32.58
CA LYS A 298 6.90 5.80 -33.59
C LYS A 298 5.92 6.84 -34.13
N GLU A 299 4.70 6.42 -34.52
CA GLU A 299 3.67 7.28 -35.08
C GLU A 299 3.32 8.45 -34.14
N PHE A 300 3.17 8.18 -32.85
CA PHE A 300 2.77 9.19 -31.85
C PHE A 300 3.96 9.81 -31.09
N SER A 301 5.18 9.59 -31.52
CA SER A 301 6.40 10.12 -30.88
C SER A 301 6.49 9.80 -29.38
N VAL A 302 5.99 8.64 -28.97
CA VAL A 302 5.80 8.24 -27.56
C VAL A 302 7.13 8.25 -26.80
N ARG A 303 8.23 7.78 -27.41
CA ARG A 303 9.54 7.74 -26.76
C ARG A 303 10.01 9.13 -26.32
N LYS A 304 9.90 10.12 -27.22
CA LYS A 304 10.30 11.51 -26.93
C LYS A 304 9.46 12.10 -25.79
N LYS A 305 8.16 11.82 -25.79
CA LYS A 305 7.25 12.28 -24.71
C LYS A 305 7.62 11.62 -23.37
N ILE A 306 7.94 10.33 -23.34
CA ILE A 306 8.38 9.63 -22.12
C ILE A 306 9.67 10.25 -21.59
N GLU A 307 10.65 10.50 -22.44
CA GLU A 307 11.92 11.13 -22.06
C GLU A 307 11.70 12.53 -21.44
N GLU A 308 10.82 13.33 -22.05
CA GLU A 308 10.42 14.63 -21.50
C GLU A 308 9.72 14.50 -20.14
N CYS A 309 8.75 13.61 -20.01
CA CYS A 309 8.05 13.35 -18.76
C CYS A 309 9.02 12.96 -17.64
N ARG A 310 9.93 12.03 -17.90
CA ARG A 310 10.95 11.59 -16.95
C ARG A 310 11.85 12.72 -16.48
N ARG A 311 12.31 13.57 -17.42
CA ARG A 311 13.13 14.71 -17.08
C ARG A 311 12.38 15.69 -16.18
N LYS A 312 11.17 16.11 -16.60
CA LYS A 312 10.34 17.07 -15.86
C LYS A 312 9.89 16.56 -14.49
N SER A 313 9.59 15.28 -14.37
CA SER A 313 9.23 14.64 -13.09
C SER A 313 10.43 14.63 -12.14
N ARG A 314 11.61 14.22 -12.60
CA ARG A 314 12.84 14.24 -11.80
C ARG A 314 13.20 15.64 -11.32
N ASP A 315 13.15 16.63 -12.22
CA ASP A 315 13.42 18.03 -11.87
C ASP A 315 12.48 18.53 -10.75
N GLY A 316 11.20 18.10 -10.80
CA GLY A 316 10.22 18.43 -9.79
C GLY A 316 10.50 17.79 -8.42
N TYR A 317 10.82 16.51 -8.39
CA TYR A 317 11.11 15.79 -7.14
C TYR A 317 12.46 16.22 -6.54
N LYS A 318 13.47 16.46 -7.36
CA LYS A 318 14.76 16.99 -6.92
C LYS A 318 14.59 18.34 -6.24
N TRP A 319 13.88 19.28 -6.90
CA TRP A 319 13.59 20.58 -6.30
C TRP A 319 12.82 20.46 -4.99
N TRP A 320 11.87 19.53 -4.91
CA TRP A 320 11.12 19.29 -3.67
C TRP A 320 12.02 18.78 -2.55
N GLY A 321 12.90 17.81 -2.82
CA GLY A 321 13.88 17.31 -1.84
C GLY A 321 14.78 18.42 -1.30
N GLU A 322 15.28 19.30 -2.19
CA GLU A 322 16.13 20.44 -1.84
C GLU A 322 15.40 21.52 -1.01
N ASN A 323 14.06 21.60 -1.13
CA ASN A 323 13.22 22.59 -0.45
C ASN A 323 12.38 22.02 0.70
N LEU A 324 12.63 20.77 1.12
CA LEU A 324 11.99 20.21 2.30
C LEU A 324 12.43 20.95 3.55
N GLN A 325 11.44 21.36 4.37
CA GLN A 325 11.74 21.92 5.67
C GLN A 325 12.22 20.81 6.61
N VAL A 326 13.39 21.04 7.22
CA VAL A 326 13.91 20.13 8.25
C VAL A 326 13.11 20.35 9.54
N VAL A 327 12.30 19.38 9.91
CA VAL A 327 11.68 19.35 11.24
C VAL A 327 12.73 18.83 12.21
N LYS A 328 13.18 19.71 13.10
CA LYS A 328 14.11 19.34 14.18
C LYS A 328 13.29 18.91 15.39
N SER A 329 13.55 17.71 15.91
CA SER A 329 13.10 17.32 17.24
C SER A 329 13.94 18.00 18.30
N ASP A 330 13.43 18.07 19.52
CA ASP A 330 14.23 18.49 20.67
C ASP A 330 15.49 17.60 20.77
N PRO A 331 16.64 18.21 21.17
CA PRO A 331 17.86 17.44 21.32
C PRO A 331 17.72 16.44 22.47
N ILE A 332 18.16 15.20 22.20
CA ILE A 332 18.19 14.13 23.21
C ILE A 332 19.55 14.22 23.91
N ASP A 333 19.57 14.36 25.25
CA ASP A 333 20.80 14.28 26.02
C ASP A 333 21.30 12.84 26.12
N ILE A 334 22.44 12.56 25.49
CA ILE A 334 23.11 11.25 25.46
C ILE A 334 24.42 11.24 26.28
N SER A 335 24.67 12.27 27.10
CA SER A 335 25.93 12.42 27.84
C SER A 335 26.16 11.31 28.85
N GLY A 336 25.09 10.80 29.46
CA GLY A 336 25.14 9.66 30.37
C GLY A 336 25.60 8.38 29.71
N GLU A 337 25.00 8.04 28.56
CA GLU A 337 25.36 6.87 27.77
C GLU A 337 26.81 6.94 27.27
N ILE A 338 27.25 8.13 26.80
CA ILE A 338 28.63 8.35 26.36
C ILE A 338 29.61 8.07 27.53
N LYS A 339 29.35 8.62 28.72
CA LYS A 339 30.18 8.39 29.90
C LYS A 339 30.26 6.92 30.28
N ASN A 340 29.12 6.24 30.29
CA ASN A 340 29.04 4.80 30.60
C ASN A 340 29.79 3.95 29.57
N ALA A 341 29.61 4.21 28.26
CA ALA A 341 30.27 3.50 27.21
C ALA A 341 31.80 3.64 27.24
N ARG A 342 32.30 4.85 27.49
CA ARG A 342 33.73 5.12 27.69
C ARG A 342 34.28 4.36 28.91
N ALA A 343 33.60 4.47 30.06
CA ALA A 343 34.00 3.77 31.29
C ALA A 343 33.97 2.25 31.14
N PHE A 344 33.11 1.72 30.30
CA PHE A 344 32.99 0.28 30.10
C PHE A 344 34.23 -0.34 29.46
N VAL A 345 34.93 0.38 28.59
CA VAL A 345 36.12 -0.12 27.89
C VAL A 345 37.43 0.42 28.44
N ALA A 346 37.42 1.55 29.12
CA ALA A 346 38.62 2.22 29.62
C ALA A 346 39.42 1.40 30.63
N GLY A 347 40.75 1.48 30.56
CA GLY A 347 41.70 0.84 31.50
C GLY A 347 41.67 -0.71 31.47
N GLN A 348 41.10 -1.31 30.46
CA GLN A 348 41.05 -2.77 30.30
C GLN A 348 42.28 -3.27 29.52
N LEU A 349 42.67 -4.52 29.71
CA LEU A 349 43.60 -5.18 28.81
C LEU A 349 43.01 -5.22 27.40
N CYS A 350 43.85 -5.13 26.37
CA CYS A 350 43.44 -5.00 24.96
C CYS A 350 42.39 -6.02 24.55
N GLU A 351 42.60 -7.30 24.79
CA GLU A 351 41.66 -8.38 24.46
C GLU A 351 40.32 -8.14 25.16
N ARG A 352 40.33 -7.86 26.45
CA ARG A 352 39.12 -7.64 27.22
C ARG A 352 38.38 -6.37 26.76
N ALA A 353 39.09 -5.32 26.36
CA ALA A 353 38.52 -4.12 25.79
C ALA A 353 37.79 -4.44 24.48
N VAL A 354 38.41 -5.23 23.59
CA VAL A 354 37.79 -5.66 22.31
C VAL A 354 36.52 -6.48 22.56
N PHE A 355 36.53 -7.42 23.51
CA PHE A 355 35.33 -8.21 23.86
C PHE A 355 34.21 -7.32 24.43
N ARG A 356 34.53 -6.39 25.33
CA ARG A 356 33.56 -5.43 25.85
C ARG A 356 33.01 -4.52 24.76
N PHE A 357 33.85 -4.02 23.89
CA PHE A 357 33.43 -3.17 22.77
C PHE A 357 32.48 -3.90 21.82
N ALA A 358 32.76 -5.16 21.50
CA ALA A 358 31.92 -6.01 20.65
C ALA A 358 30.55 -6.30 21.30
N SER A 359 30.46 -6.25 22.64
CA SER A 359 29.23 -6.54 23.39
C SER A 359 28.41 -5.29 23.77
N LEU A 360 28.87 -4.08 23.41
CA LEU A 360 28.25 -2.82 23.81
C LEU A 360 26.83 -2.59 23.29
N PHE A 361 26.48 -3.23 22.20
CA PHE A 361 25.20 -3.05 21.57
C PHE A 361 24.70 -4.36 20.95
N LYS A 362 23.40 -4.55 21.00
CA LYS A 362 22.70 -5.64 20.33
C LYS A 362 21.33 -5.13 19.93
N VAL A 363 20.94 -5.39 18.69
CA VAL A 363 19.60 -5.08 18.21
C VAL A 363 18.61 -6.11 18.76
N ASP A 364 17.54 -5.63 19.39
CA ASP A 364 16.35 -6.43 19.68
C ASP A 364 15.36 -6.29 18.53
N ALA A 365 15.49 -7.18 17.55
CA ALA A 365 14.68 -7.13 16.33
C ALA A 365 13.19 -7.30 16.64
N ALA A 366 12.83 -8.13 17.62
CA ALA A 366 11.44 -8.38 17.97
C ALA A 366 10.80 -7.16 18.65
N ALA A 367 11.56 -6.47 19.52
CA ALA A 367 11.09 -5.24 20.15
C ALA A 367 10.85 -4.14 19.12
N LEU A 368 11.79 -3.92 18.19
CA LEU A 368 11.63 -2.93 17.11
C LEU A 368 10.44 -3.22 16.20
N GLU A 369 10.24 -4.47 15.80
CA GLU A 369 9.07 -4.86 15.00
C GLU A 369 7.76 -4.59 15.74
N LYS A 370 7.70 -4.91 17.03
CA LYS A 370 6.53 -4.68 17.88
C LYS A 370 6.21 -3.19 18.01
N GLU A 371 7.23 -2.38 18.25
CA GLU A 371 7.09 -0.92 18.35
C GLU A 371 6.61 -0.33 17.02
N THR A 372 7.20 -0.74 15.90
CA THR A 372 6.79 -0.31 14.57
C THR A 372 5.33 -0.68 14.28
N ARG A 373 4.89 -1.89 14.61
CA ARG A 373 3.49 -2.31 14.45
C ARG A 373 2.54 -1.46 15.28
N SER A 374 2.91 -1.13 16.52
CA SER A 374 2.13 -0.26 17.39
C SER A 374 1.98 1.14 16.79
N TYR A 375 3.08 1.72 16.34
CA TYR A 375 3.09 3.01 15.65
C TYR A 375 2.22 3.01 14.38
N MET A 376 2.38 2.01 13.52
CA MET A 376 1.63 1.90 12.27
C MET A 376 0.13 1.78 12.49
N SER A 377 -0.28 1.07 13.56
CA SER A 377 -1.70 0.89 13.88
C SER A 377 -2.35 2.16 14.47
N SER A 378 -1.57 3.07 15.02
CA SER A 378 -2.03 4.35 15.60
C SER A 378 -1.88 5.55 14.67
N SER A 379 -1.06 5.45 13.63
CA SER A 379 -0.78 6.54 12.70
C SER A 379 -1.84 6.67 11.62
N LEU A 380 -2.68 7.72 11.68
CA LEU A 380 -3.71 8.00 10.68
C LEU A 380 -3.13 8.06 9.25
N LEU A 381 -1.97 8.71 9.07
CA LEU A 381 -1.33 8.82 7.76
C LEU A 381 -0.87 7.45 7.22
N ALA A 382 -0.40 6.56 8.09
CA ALA A 382 -0.01 5.21 7.69
C ALA A 382 -1.22 4.39 7.20
N LEU A 383 -2.40 4.61 7.81
CA LEU A 383 -3.63 3.88 7.51
C LEU A 383 -4.31 4.32 6.20
N ILE A 384 -4.17 5.59 5.81
CA ILE A 384 -4.92 6.16 4.68
C ILE A 384 -4.05 6.54 3.48
N ALA A 385 -2.73 6.75 3.67
CA ALA A 385 -1.85 7.27 2.63
C ALA A 385 -0.81 6.25 2.16
N SER A 386 -0.63 6.17 0.84
CA SER A 386 0.54 5.52 0.25
C SER A 386 1.79 6.38 0.48
N ARG A 387 2.97 5.73 0.53
CA ARG A 387 4.27 6.39 0.66
C ARG A 387 5.14 6.06 -0.55
N THR A 388 5.71 7.06 -1.18
CA THR A 388 6.69 6.86 -2.25
C THR A 388 8.10 7.09 -1.72
N ILE A 389 8.98 6.11 -1.91
CA ILE A 389 10.41 6.21 -1.64
C ILE A 389 11.06 6.81 -2.89
N LEU A 390 11.82 7.87 -2.71
CA LEU A 390 12.54 8.54 -3.77
C LEU A 390 14.04 8.31 -3.60
N SER A 391 14.74 8.13 -4.73
CA SER A 391 16.21 8.22 -4.77
C SER A 391 16.68 9.67 -4.61
N GLU A 392 17.97 9.86 -4.35
CA GLU A 392 18.57 11.20 -4.21
C GLU A 392 18.38 12.07 -5.47
N ASP A 393 18.31 11.46 -6.66
CA ASP A 393 18.05 12.14 -7.93
C ASP A 393 16.55 12.32 -8.25
N GLY A 394 15.66 12.07 -7.27
CA GLY A 394 14.22 12.31 -7.38
C GLY A 394 13.44 11.24 -8.15
N ARG A 395 14.02 10.06 -8.39
CA ARG A 395 13.26 8.95 -8.99
C ARG A 395 12.41 8.26 -7.95
N ALA A 396 11.19 7.90 -8.32
CA ALA A 396 10.37 7.01 -7.51
C ALA A 396 10.94 5.57 -7.59
N GLU A 397 11.62 5.14 -6.55
CA GLU A 397 12.13 3.77 -6.45
C GLU A 397 11.03 2.78 -6.15
N ARG A 398 10.12 3.16 -5.26
CA ARG A 398 9.01 2.31 -4.86
C ARG A 398 7.85 3.11 -4.29
N THR A 399 6.63 2.70 -4.63
CA THR A 399 5.41 3.19 -3.96
C THR A 399 4.89 2.09 -3.03
N LEU A 400 4.74 2.44 -1.76
CA LEU A 400 4.24 1.58 -0.70
C LEU A 400 2.76 1.86 -0.48
N PRO A 401 1.90 0.84 -0.37
CA PRO A 401 0.48 1.03 -0.07
C PRO A 401 0.25 1.60 1.33
N ALA A 402 -0.98 1.98 1.62
CA ALA A 402 -1.41 2.25 2.99
C ALA A 402 -1.35 0.95 3.83
N TYR A 403 -1.13 1.08 5.13
CA TYR A 403 -1.10 -0.05 6.05
C TYR A 403 -2.53 -0.49 6.40
N ASP A 404 -2.82 -1.78 6.26
CA ASP A 404 -4.10 -2.36 6.67
C ASP A 404 -3.97 -3.08 8.04
N PRO A 405 -4.44 -2.47 9.14
CA PRO A 405 -4.35 -3.08 10.46
C PRO A 405 -5.25 -4.31 10.64
N ARG A 406 -6.23 -4.51 9.75
CA ARG A 406 -7.10 -5.70 9.74
C ARG A 406 -6.42 -6.92 9.11
N ASN A 407 -5.43 -6.67 8.25
CA ASN A 407 -4.65 -7.70 7.59
C ASN A 407 -3.14 -7.34 7.63
N PRO A 408 -2.56 -7.28 8.86
CA PRO A 408 -1.20 -6.78 9.08
C PRO A 408 -0.13 -7.67 8.45
N ASP A 409 -0.46 -8.92 8.17
CA ASP A 409 0.46 -9.90 7.58
C ASP A 409 0.27 -10.08 6.07
N SER A 410 -0.58 -9.29 5.42
CA SER A 410 -0.63 -9.21 3.96
C SER A 410 0.72 -8.75 3.39
N LYS A 411 1.04 -9.16 2.17
CA LYS A 411 2.27 -8.76 1.50
C LYS A 411 2.43 -7.23 1.44
N GLU A 412 1.34 -6.54 1.20
CA GLU A 412 1.25 -5.08 1.10
C GLU A 412 1.51 -4.41 2.45
N SER A 413 0.85 -4.89 3.52
CA SER A 413 1.02 -4.36 4.87
C SER A 413 2.42 -4.64 5.42
N ARG A 414 2.96 -5.83 5.20
CA ARG A 414 4.34 -6.17 5.59
C ARG A 414 5.35 -5.29 4.87
N LEU A 415 5.19 -5.07 3.57
CA LEU A 415 6.07 -4.20 2.81
C LEU A 415 6.06 -2.76 3.37
N ARG A 416 4.89 -2.26 3.74
CA ARG A 416 4.73 -0.94 4.35
C ARG A 416 5.36 -0.89 5.74
N LEU A 417 5.17 -1.93 6.54
CA LEU A 417 5.75 -2.07 7.87
C LEU A 417 7.29 -2.10 7.81
N ASP A 418 7.86 -2.92 6.93
CA ASP A 418 9.31 -3.04 6.76
C ASP A 418 9.95 -1.70 6.36
N ALA A 419 9.30 -0.95 5.48
CA ALA A 419 9.80 0.36 5.10
C ALA A 419 9.84 1.36 6.26
N GLU A 420 8.83 1.35 7.13
CA GLU A 420 8.79 2.21 8.31
C GLU A 420 9.81 1.75 9.35
N LEU A 421 9.87 0.44 9.61
CA LEU A 421 10.85 -0.17 10.49
C LEU A 421 12.27 0.27 10.14
N ILE A 422 12.64 0.18 8.86
CA ILE A 422 14.00 0.50 8.42
C ILE A 422 14.26 2.01 8.45
N SER A 423 13.36 2.81 7.87
CA SER A 423 13.65 4.24 7.65
C SER A 423 13.50 5.10 8.89
N VAL A 424 12.74 4.64 9.89
CA VAL A 424 12.45 5.40 11.10
C VAL A 424 13.07 4.72 12.33
N PHE A 425 12.71 3.48 12.61
CA PHE A 425 13.10 2.83 13.86
C PHE A 425 14.54 2.33 13.82
N TYR A 426 14.88 1.45 12.89
CA TYR A 426 16.20 0.84 12.84
C TYR A 426 17.33 1.84 12.50
N ALA A 427 17.10 2.74 11.55
CA ALA A 427 18.09 3.77 11.21
C ALA A 427 18.38 4.69 12.38
N ASN A 428 17.36 5.09 13.16
CA ASN A 428 17.55 5.91 14.35
C ASN A 428 18.23 5.11 15.48
N GLU A 429 17.89 3.83 15.67
CA GLU A 429 18.54 2.96 16.65
C GLU A 429 20.04 2.83 16.38
N ILE A 430 20.43 2.56 15.12
CA ILE A 430 21.84 2.52 14.71
C ILE A 430 22.51 3.88 14.97
N LYS A 431 21.88 4.97 14.55
CA LYS A 431 22.44 6.32 14.73
C LYS A 431 22.67 6.64 16.18
N LEU A 432 21.71 6.30 17.03
CA LEU A 432 21.82 6.51 18.48
C LEU A 432 22.92 5.63 19.07
N ALA A 433 22.95 4.33 18.76
CA ALA A 433 23.97 3.41 19.25
C ALA A 433 25.39 3.85 18.86
N VAL A 434 25.59 4.25 17.58
CA VAL A 434 26.90 4.73 17.13
C VAL A 434 27.30 6.00 17.87
N LYS A 435 26.42 7.00 17.98
CA LYS A 435 26.76 8.31 18.58
C LYS A 435 26.90 8.25 20.11
N SER A 436 26.09 7.45 20.80
CA SER A 436 26.07 7.42 22.26
C SER A 436 26.96 6.35 22.89
N ARG A 437 27.25 5.26 22.19
CA ARG A 437 27.91 4.08 22.76
C ARG A 437 29.14 3.65 21.99
N LEU A 438 28.97 3.32 20.69
CA LEU A 438 30.01 2.64 19.95
C LEU A 438 31.20 3.56 19.60
N HIS A 439 30.94 4.73 19.03
CA HIS A 439 32.00 5.65 18.65
C HIS A 439 32.76 6.22 19.87
N PRO A 440 32.09 6.63 20.97
CA PRO A 440 32.78 7.05 22.18
C PRO A 440 33.67 5.97 22.80
N ALA A 441 33.27 4.72 22.79
CA ALA A 441 34.08 3.60 23.27
C ALA A 441 35.25 3.31 22.33
N TYR A 442 35.02 3.35 21.00
CA TYR A 442 36.11 3.23 20.01
C TYR A 442 37.19 4.27 20.18
N GLU A 443 36.84 5.54 20.45
CA GLU A 443 37.83 6.63 20.71
C GLU A 443 38.72 6.30 21.90
N VAL A 444 38.14 5.83 23.02
CA VAL A 444 38.89 5.43 24.21
C VAL A 444 39.86 4.28 23.90
N MET A 445 39.33 3.22 23.29
CA MET A 445 40.13 2.04 22.93
C MET A 445 41.29 2.38 22.00
N ARG A 446 41.04 3.24 21.01
CA ARG A 446 42.07 3.66 20.05
C ARG A 446 43.16 4.51 20.73
N GLY A 447 42.78 5.29 21.75
CA GLY A 447 43.75 6.06 22.55
C GLY A 447 44.60 5.21 23.50
N GLU A 448 44.04 4.08 23.98
CA GLU A 448 44.73 3.21 24.96
C GLU A 448 45.52 2.06 24.32
N HIS A 449 45.12 1.61 23.10
CA HIS A 449 45.65 0.38 22.48
C HIS A 449 46.13 0.60 21.06
N ALA A 450 47.34 0.12 20.76
CA ALA A 450 47.89 0.02 19.41
C ALA A 450 47.70 -1.42 18.88
N ILE A 451 46.58 -1.70 18.20
CA ILE A 451 46.28 -3.05 17.68
C ILE A 451 46.90 -3.21 16.29
N ALA A 452 47.88 -4.11 16.17
CA ALA A 452 48.56 -4.40 14.91
C ALA A 452 47.66 -5.24 13.98
N TYR A 453 47.93 -5.19 12.68
CA TYR A 453 47.24 -6.00 11.67
C TYR A 453 47.28 -7.52 11.98
N SER A 454 48.44 -8.01 12.48
CA SER A 454 48.59 -9.41 12.87
C SER A 454 47.59 -9.85 13.94
N ALA A 455 47.23 -9.01 14.89
CA ALA A 455 46.25 -9.33 15.92
C ALA A 455 44.83 -9.55 15.28
N PHE A 456 44.48 -8.79 14.26
CA PHE A 456 43.22 -9.04 13.52
C PHE A 456 43.28 -10.32 12.67
N VAL A 457 44.45 -10.69 12.15
CA VAL A 457 44.65 -11.99 11.47
C VAL A 457 44.42 -13.13 12.46
N ASP A 458 45.00 -13.06 13.63
CA ASP A 458 44.84 -14.09 14.67
C ASP A 458 43.42 -14.16 15.18
N LEU A 459 42.75 -13.02 15.39
CA LEU A 459 41.33 -12.95 15.76
C LEU A 459 40.43 -13.61 14.70
N CYS A 460 40.65 -13.29 13.42
CA CYS A 460 39.88 -13.88 12.32
C CYS A 460 40.12 -15.40 12.17
N ARG A 461 41.36 -15.85 12.36
CA ARG A 461 41.74 -17.28 12.27
C ARG A 461 41.09 -18.13 13.37
N GLN A 462 40.91 -17.54 14.56
CA GLN A 462 40.30 -18.21 15.70
C GLN A 462 38.78 -18.09 15.78
N SER A 463 38.14 -17.37 14.85
CA SER A 463 36.70 -17.21 14.81
C SER A 463 36.06 -18.18 13.83
N SER A 464 35.10 -18.96 14.29
CA SER A 464 34.28 -19.85 13.43
C SER A 464 33.35 -19.07 12.47
N PHE A 465 33.28 -17.77 12.60
CA PHE A 465 32.54 -16.91 11.66
C PHE A 465 33.26 -16.79 10.32
N ILE A 466 34.60 -16.81 10.32
CA ILE A 466 35.43 -16.54 9.15
C ILE A 466 35.88 -17.84 8.47
N PRO A 467 35.59 -18.03 7.16
CA PRO A 467 36.15 -19.14 6.40
C PRO A 467 37.69 -19.01 6.29
N ASP A 468 38.43 -20.14 6.35
CA ASP A 468 39.90 -20.16 6.36
C ASP A 468 40.51 -19.38 5.19
N ASN A 469 39.95 -19.49 4.00
CA ASN A 469 40.40 -18.82 2.77
C ASN A 469 40.04 -17.31 2.72
N ARG A 470 39.41 -16.75 3.77
CA ARG A 470 38.97 -15.34 3.86
C ARG A 470 39.62 -14.57 5.01
N VAL A 471 40.42 -15.23 5.82
CA VAL A 471 41.05 -14.64 7.03
C VAL A 471 41.79 -13.33 6.72
N LEU A 472 42.66 -13.30 5.70
CA LEU A 472 43.44 -12.10 5.40
C LEU A 472 42.57 -10.93 4.87
N SER A 473 41.54 -11.22 4.08
CA SER A 473 40.63 -10.20 3.57
C SER A 473 39.80 -9.57 4.69
N CYS A 474 39.27 -10.40 5.57
CA CYS A 474 38.49 -9.95 6.75
C CYS A 474 39.37 -9.16 7.72
N ALA A 475 40.56 -9.67 8.06
CA ALA A 475 41.51 -8.98 8.91
C ALA A 475 41.91 -7.61 8.38
N ARG A 476 42.09 -7.49 7.05
CA ARG A 476 42.40 -6.20 6.40
C ARG A 476 41.26 -5.21 6.57
N GLY A 477 40.02 -5.63 6.33
CA GLY A 477 38.84 -4.78 6.53
C GLY A 477 38.69 -4.33 7.98
N LEU A 478 38.89 -5.24 8.96
CA LEU A 478 38.87 -4.89 10.39
C LEU A 478 39.96 -3.90 10.76
N HIS A 479 41.17 -4.07 10.22
CA HIS A 479 42.30 -3.19 10.50
C HIS A 479 42.09 -1.79 9.91
N TYR A 480 41.56 -1.64 8.70
CA TYR A 480 41.24 -0.32 8.15
C TYR A 480 40.23 0.43 9.01
N GLY A 481 39.15 -0.22 9.43
CA GLY A 481 38.20 0.42 10.35
C GLY A 481 38.80 0.73 11.70
N TRP A 482 39.70 -0.11 12.24
CA TRP A 482 40.46 0.23 13.45
C TRP A 482 41.29 1.50 13.27
N GLN A 483 41.85 1.76 12.11
CA GLN A 483 42.58 2.98 11.77
C GLN A 483 41.68 4.21 11.55
N GLY A 484 40.36 4.03 11.52
CA GLY A 484 39.36 5.07 11.29
C GLY A 484 38.89 5.20 9.84
N ASP A 485 39.39 4.36 8.95
CA ASP A 485 38.92 4.31 7.56
C ASP A 485 37.77 3.31 7.42
N PHE A 486 36.59 3.75 7.86
CA PHE A 486 35.38 2.92 7.89
C PHE A 486 34.81 2.69 6.48
N ASP A 487 35.01 3.62 5.57
CA ASP A 487 34.54 3.50 4.19
C ASP A 487 35.28 2.39 3.47
N THR A 488 36.62 2.39 3.53
CA THR A 488 37.43 1.29 2.98
C THR A 488 37.14 -0.03 3.68
N ALA A 489 36.93 -0.01 5.01
CA ALA A 489 36.55 -1.18 5.77
C ALA A 489 35.24 -1.78 5.26
N ALA A 490 34.19 -0.98 5.08
CA ALA A 490 32.90 -1.42 4.56
C ALA A 490 33.01 -2.00 3.15
N LYS A 491 33.76 -1.35 2.24
CA LYS A 491 34.04 -1.84 0.87
C LYS A 491 34.73 -3.20 0.86
N LEU A 492 35.58 -3.48 1.83
CA LEU A 492 36.25 -4.78 1.96
C LEU A 492 35.39 -5.83 2.65
N LEU A 493 34.62 -5.46 3.68
CA LEU A 493 33.88 -6.40 4.53
C LEU A 493 32.53 -6.83 3.93
N ILE A 494 31.81 -5.96 3.23
CA ILE A 494 30.49 -6.29 2.66
C ILE A 494 30.59 -7.48 1.69
N PRO A 495 31.54 -7.58 0.76
CA PRO A 495 31.71 -8.79 -0.05
C PRO A 495 32.03 -10.05 0.76
N GLN A 496 32.71 -9.91 1.92
CA GLN A 496 32.99 -11.05 2.81
C GLN A 496 31.71 -11.51 3.51
N VAL A 497 30.82 -10.57 3.93
CA VAL A 497 29.49 -10.90 4.47
C VAL A 497 28.70 -11.72 3.42
N GLU A 498 28.70 -11.30 2.15
CA GLU A 498 28.02 -12.04 1.08
C GLU A 498 28.57 -13.48 0.95
N ASN A 499 29.86 -13.64 0.97
CA ASN A 499 30.50 -14.96 0.88
C ASN A 499 30.17 -15.84 2.10
N ILE A 500 30.25 -15.28 3.32
CA ILE A 500 29.96 -16.00 4.56
C ILE A 500 28.49 -16.44 4.60
N VAL A 501 27.56 -15.54 4.28
CA VAL A 501 26.12 -15.86 4.23
C VAL A 501 25.86 -16.97 3.21
N ARG A 502 26.44 -16.88 2.02
CA ARG A 502 26.29 -17.91 0.97
C ARG A 502 26.75 -19.28 1.44
N LEU A 503 27.94 -19.36 2.04
CA LEU A 503 28.47 -20.61 2.55
C LEU A 503 27.56 -21.22 3.63
N ARG A 504 27.08 -20.42 4.58
CA ARG A 504 26.20 -20.90 5.63
C ARG A 504 24.84 -21.36 5.11
N VAL A 505 24.30 -20.67 4.11
CA VAL A 505 23.05 -21.08 3.45
C VAL A 505 23.25 -22.41 2.71
N GLN A 506 24.41 -22.60 2.03
CA GLN A 506 24.75 -23.87 1.37
C GLN A 506 24.94 -25.03 2.36
N GLU A 507 25.61 -24.79 3.48
CA GLU A 507 25.81 -25.81 4.54
C GLU A 507 24.48 -26.33 5.11
N ASP A 508 23.45 -25.48 5.15
CA ASP A 508 22.10 -25.85 5.57
C ASP A 508 21.19 -26.35 4.44
N GLY A 509 21.74 -26.55 3.23
CA GLY A 509 21.02 -27.08 2.07
C GLY A 509 20.17 -26.04 1.34
N GLY A 510 20.35 -24.75 1.62
CA GLY A 510 19.67 -23.67 0.92
C GLY A 510 20.20 -23.47 -0.50
N GLU A 511 19.33 -23.03 -1.41
CA GLU A 511 19.64 -22.83 -2.82
C GLU A 511 20.26 -21.46 -3.06
N THR A 512 21.56 -21.42 -3.38
CA THR A 512 22.33 -20.17 -3.59
C THR A 512 22.57 -19.84 -5.06
N ARG A 513 22.12 -20.70 -5.99
CA ARG A 513 22.31 -20.56 -7.43
C ARG A 513 20.99 -20.53 -8.17
N HIS A 514 20.98 -19.86 -9.30
CA HIS A 514 19.89 -19.88 -10.26
C HIS A 514 20.39 -20.52 -11.55
N ARG A 515 19.64 -21.51 -12.07
CA ARG A 515 19.94 -22.12 -13.35
C ARG A 515 19.24 -21.34 -14.46
N ASP A 516 20.03 -20.78 -15.37
CA ASP A 516 19.52 -20.19 -16.61
C ASP A 516 19.08 -21.32 -17.54
N VAL A 517 17.78 -21.37 -17.82
CA VAL A 517 17.21 -22.45 -18.65
C VAL A 517 17.65 -22.36 -20.11
N GLY A 518 17.98 -21.15 -20.58
CA GLY A 518 18.40 -20.92 -21.98
C GLY A 518 19.85 -21.35 -22.26
N THR A 519 20.72 -21.13 -21.28
CA THR A 519 22.16 -21.42 -21.42
C THR A 519 22.62 -22.66 -20.66
N SER A 520 21.77 -23.25 -19.82
CA SER A 520 22.09 -24.33 -18.88
C SER A 520 23.23 -23.99 -17.90
N THR A 521 23.53 -22.71 -17.72
CA THR A 521 24.58 -22.23 -16.80
C THR A 521 23.96 -21.91 -15.44
N GLU A 522 24.77 -22.02 -14.38
CA GLU A 522 24.38 -21.63 -13.03
C GLU A 522 24.98 -20.26 -12.70
N VAL A 523 24.13 -19.35 -12.20
CA VAL A 523 24.52 -18.00 -11.78
C VAL A 523 24.27 -17.86 -10.27
N GLU A 524 25.27 -17.33 -9.56
CA GLU A 524 25.18 -17.09 -8.12
C GLU A 524 24.13 -16.01 -7.80
N LYS A 525 23.29 -16.27 -6.79
CA LYS A 525 22.35 -15.28 -6.25
C LYS A 525 23.10 -14.28 -5.36
N GLY A 526 22.81 -12.99 -5.52
CA GLY A 526 23.44 -11.93 -4.72
C GLY A 526 22.97 -11.89 -3.26
N LEU A 527 23.71 -11.15 -2.42
CA LEU A 527 23.44 -11.06 -0.98
C LEU A 527 22.00 -10.64 -0.65
N SER A 528 21.47 -9.62 -1.34
CA SER A 528 20.09 -9.15 -1.10
C SER A 528 19.07 -10.28 -1.28
N TRP A 529 19.25 -11.09 -2.34
CA TRP A 529 18.37 -12.23 -2.56
C TRP A 529 18.50 -13.29 -1.46
N LEU A 530 19.74 -13.61 -1.04
CA LEU A 530 20.01 -14.61 -0.01
C LEU A 530 19.34 -14.23 1.33
N VAL A 531 19.52 -13.00 1.79
CA VAL A 531 18.97 -12.55 3.09
C VAL A 531 17.44 -12.38 3.07
N GLU A 532 16.84 -12.18 1.90
CA GLU A 532 15.38 -12.06 1.74
C GLU A 532 14.68 -13.41 1.55
N ASN A 533 15.34 -14.39 0.95
CA ASN A 533 14.69 -15.65 0.57
C ASN A 533 15.19 -16.87 1.35
N CYS A 534 16.32 -16.77 2.06
CA CYS A 534 16.89 -17.82 2.90
C CYS A 534 16.87 -17.42 4.39
N GLU A 535 15.76 -16.86 4.86
CA GLU A 535 15.63 -16.33 6.23
C GLU A 535 15.74 -17.44 7.28
N ARG A 536 15.26 -18.65 6.99
CA ARG A 536 15.38 -19.80 7.88
C ARG A 536 16.83 -20.21 8.08
N GLU A 537 17.59 -20.35 6.99
CA GLU A 537 18.98 -20.76 6.98
C GLU A 537 19.87 -19.69 7.65
N THR A 538 19.65 -18.42 7.32
CA THR A 538 20.36 -17.30 7.96
C THR A 538 20.07 -17.20 9.46
N SER A 539 18.81 -17.37 9.87
CA SER A 539 18.44 -17.37 11.28
C SER A 539 19.02 -18.54 12.04
N LYS A 540 19.12 -19.71 11.42
CA LYS A 540 19.76 -20.89 12.02
C LYS A 540 21.27 -20.71 12.15
N ALA A 541 21.93 -20.17 11.14
CA ALA A 541 23.39 -19.99 11.12
C ALA A 541 23.88 -18.87 12.04
N PHE A 542 23.12 -17.76 12.12
CA PHE A 542 23.58 -16.54 12.79
C PHE A 542 22.78 -16.18 14.05
N GLY A 543 21.64 -16.83 14.29
CA GLY A 543 20.64 -16.45 15.27
C GLY A 543 19.58 -15.52 14.69
N ALA A 544 18.36 -15.54 15.26
CA ALA A 544 17.20 -14.85 14.70
C ALA A 544 17.40 -13.33 14.56
N ASP A 545 17.97 -12.67 15.56
CA ASP A 545 18.20 -11.22 15.53
C ASP A 545 19.22 -10.83 14.47
N VAL A 546 20.36 -11.54 14.42
CA VAL A 546 21.42 -11.27 13.43
C VAL A 546 20.95 -11.59 12.01
N GLY A 547 20.17 -12.66 11.83
CA GLY A 547 19.57 -13.00 10.54
C GLY A 547 18.66 -11.88 10.01
N ARG A 548 17.79 -11.32 10.86
CA ARG A 548 16.94 -10.17 10.52
C ARG A 548 17.79 -8.92 10.24
N GLU A 549 18.81 -8.68 11.05
CA GLU A 549 19.70 -7.53 10.89
C GLU A 549 20.49 -7.59 9.58
N LEU A 550 20.95 -8.76 9.16
CA LEU A 550 21.56 -8.98 7.83
C LEU A 550 20.57 -8.61 6.71
N LYS A 551 19.31 -8.98 6.85
CA LYS A 551 18.25 -8.59 5.90
C LYS A 551 18.02 -7.09 5.89
N TRP A 552 17.99 -6.44 7.06
CA TRP A 552 17.78 -5.00 7.17
C TRP A 552 18.93 -4.17 6.59
N LEU A 553 20.15 -4.60 6.77
CA LEU A 553 21.34 -3.92 6.24
C LEU A 553 21.53 -4.15 4.74
N PHE A 554 21.30 -5.38 4.25
CA PHE A 554 21.75 -5.80 2.92
C PHE A 554 20.65 -6.24 1.96
N GLY A 555 19.40 -6.40 2.42
CA GLY A 555 18.24 -6.64 1.55
C GLY A 555 17.98 -5.48 0.59
N GLY A 556 17.31 -5.76 -0.52
CA GLY A 556 16.86 -4.74 -1.47
C GLY A 556 15.80 -3.82 -0.88
N ALA A 557 15.39 -2.76 -1.57
CA ALA A 557 14.36 -1.86 -1.08
C ALA A 557 13.09 -2.63 -0.65
N PRO A 558 12.52 -2.40 0.55
CA PRO A 558 12.63 -1.20 1.38
C PRO A 558 13.77 -1.21 2.41
N TYR A 559 14.64 -2.20 2.41
CA TYR A 559 15.76 -2.31 3.35
C TYR A 559 16.89 -1.34 2.98
N MET A 560 17.96 -1.27 3.81
CA MET A 560 19.04 -0.29 3.60
C MET A 560 19.87 -0.51 2.34
N ASN A 561 19.84 -1.72 1.77
CA ASN A 561 20.47 -2.06 0.50
C ASN A 561 21.96 -1.68 0.39
N LEU A 562 22.68 -1.69 1.51
CA LEU A 562 24.06 -1.20 1.60
C LEU A 562 25.00 -1.88 0.61
N ARG A 563 24.80 -3.20 0.36
CA ARG A 563 25.62 -3.93 -0.61
C ARG A 563 25.59 -3.27 -2.00
N ASN A 564 24.39 -2.90 -2.47
CA ASN A 564 24.26 -2.28 -3.80
C ASN A 564 24.76 -0.83 -3.79
N HIS A 565 24.53 -0.07 -2.71
CA HIS A 565 25.07 1.29 -2.59
C HIS A 565 26.58 1.30 -2.69
N TYR A 566 27.28 0.38 -2.02
CA TYR A 566 28.74 0.26 -2.09
C TYR A 566 29.21 -0.31 -3.44
N ALA A 567 28.54 -1.34 -3.97
CA ALA A 567 28.96 -2.00 -5.22
C ALA A 567 28.79 -1.09 -6.45
N HIS A 568 27.80 -0.21 -6.47
CA HIS A 568 27.50 0.71 -7.58
C HIS A 568 28.07 2.12 -7.37
N GLY A 569 28.78 2.37 -6.27
CA GLY A 569 29.35 3.67 -5.98
C GLY A 569 28.33 4.76 -5.61
N PHE A 570 27.15 4.38 -5.12
CA PHE A 570 26.14 5.32 -4.66
C PHE A 570 26.41 5.82 -3.22
N ALA A 571 27.30 5.16 -2.48
CA ALA A 571 27.76 5.65 -1.19
C ALA A 571 28.54 6.96 -1.42
N ASN A 572 28.03 8.07 -0.88
CA ASN A 572 28.51 9.41 -1.19
C ASN A 572 29.48 9.91 -0.08
N ASP A 573 30.67 10.36 -0.47
CA ASP A 573 31.67 10.90 0.45
C ASP A 573 31.21 12.21 1.14
N VAL A 574 30.22 12.89 0.58
CA VAL A 574 29.70 14.19 1.07
C VAL A 574 28.50 14.06 2.01
N ALA A 575 27.80 12.93 1.98
CA ALA A 575 26.68 12.65 2.88
C ALA A 575 27.20 12.29 4.27
N LEU A 576 27.76 13.28 4.94
CA LEU A 576 28.59 13.23 6.14
C LEU A 576 27.99 12.44 7.32
N ASP A 577 26.69 12.19 7.38
CA ASP A 577 26.10 11.55 8.57
C ASP A 577 25.55 10.14 8.36
N ALA A 578 24.83 9.86 7.27
CA ALA A 578 24.12 8.59 7.14
C ALA A 578 25.05 7.44 6.70
N PHE A 579 25.84 7.63 5.63
CA PHE A 579 26.73 6.59 5.14
C PHE A 579 27.96 6.38 6.04
N ALA A 580 28.48 7.45 6.66
CA ALA A 580 29.58 7.33 7.64
C ALA A 580 29.14 6.53 8.89
N ILE A 581 27.94 6.77 9.37
CA ILE A 581 27.35 6.00 10.48
C ILE A 581 27.15 4.54 10.06
N CYS A 582 26.62 4.29 8.86
CA CYS A 582 26.44 2.94 8.34
C CYS A 582 27.77 2.22 8.14
N ALA A 583 28.81 2.89 7.61
CA ALA A 583 30.14 2.32 7.41
C ALA A 583 30.77 1.90 8.75
N PHE A 584 30.74 2.80 9.73
CA PHE A 584 31.17 2.49 11.09
C PHE A 584 30.40 1.32 11.68
N TYR A 585 29.07 1.32 11.54
CA TYR A 585 28.21 0.28 12.08
C TYR A 585 28.48 -1.09 11.43
N VAL A 586 28.63 -1.16 10.11
CA VAL A 586 28.95 -2.39 9.38
C VAL A 586 30.30 -2.95 9.85
N TRP A 587 31.31 -2.09 10.01
CA TRP A 587 32.60 -2.49 10.55
C TRP A 587 32.47 -3.06 11.98
N TRP A 588 31.78 -2.34 12.88
CA TRP A 588 31.56 -2.79 14.24
C TRP A 588 30.72 -4.08 14.28
N PHE A 589 29.65 -4.16 13.52
CA PHE A 589 28.81 -5.35 13.41
C PHE A 589 29.64 -6.57 13.00
N PHE A 590 30.48 -6.41 11.99
CA PHE A 590 31.37 -7.49 11.55
C PHE A 590 32.36 -7.91 12.66
N LEU A 591 32.99 -6.95 13.34
CA LEU A 591 33.85 -7.23 14.50
C LEU A 591 33.09 -7.98 15.60
N ALA A 592 31.88 -7.55 15.93
CA ALA A 592 31.05 -8.19 16.93
C ALA A 592 30.71 -9.64 16.57
N GLN A 593 30.44 -9.94 15.28
CA GLN A 593 30.23 -11.32 14.83
C GLN A 593 31.50 -12.16 14.92
N VAL A 594 32.66 -11.60 14.61
CA VAL A 594 33.96 -12.30 14.72
C VAL A 594 34.26 -12.63 16.18
N VAL A 595 34.08 -11.67 17.07
CA VAL A 595 34.34 -11.81 18.51
C VAL A 595 33.35 -12.77 19.20
N SER A 596 32.07 -12.69 18.85
CA SER A 596 31.03 -13.56 19.47
C SER A 596 31.21 -15.05 19.13
N ARG A 597 31.97 -15.38 18.09
CA ARG A 597 32.28 -16.74 17.64
C ARG A 597 33.77 -17.08 17.74
N PHE A 598 34.44 -16.39 18.63
CA PHE A 598 35.84 -16.67 18.95
C PHE A 598 35.96 -17.97 19.75
N ASN A 599 36.68 -18.92 19.21
CA ASN A 599 36.95 -20.23 19.81
C ASN A 599 38.35 -20.17 20.48
N GLY A 600 38.50 -19.41 21.54
CA GLY A 600 39.80 -19.32 22.23
C GLY A 600 40.32 -20.73 22.57
N LYS A 601 41.34 -21.20 21.83
CA LYS A 601 42.15 -22.37 22.16
C LYS A 601 43.38 -21.92 22.93
#